data_74044b3ce54473c2576eb022201cb4d8
#
_entry.id   74044b3ce54473c2576eb022201cb4d8
#
_cell.length_a   1.000
_cell.length_b   1.000
_cell.length_c   1.000
_cell.angle_alpha   90.00
_cell.angle_beta   90.00
_cell.angle_gamma   90.00
#
_symmetry.space_group_name_H-M   'P 1'
#
loop_
_entity.id
_entity.type
_entity.pdbx_description
1 polymer ?
#
loop_
_entity_poly.entity_id
_entity_poly.type
_entity_poly.pdbx_seq_one_letter_code
_entity_poly.pdbx_strand_id
1 'polypeptide(L)'
;MLPSAITKKMLLGWGGDAVYAQAEGMVRKGLVLKADVKGDLISGVIARESASEIYTKLRLRSNGTIESLCPCSTNRNLGLVCPHVVALGITLMLRHSDPLREQKYNEEQRRARRLAEVDAMSYIQRSARGVPARVLLSLPQTWTADFWQGHVTLTLQFVAEGRRLSPEALSKQCCLALSPEEDALLAVLEDICEGPPHECCTFTAADLLNVLAVAARAIVQVEGTGPLLIESVPMPVTLRVDLDPDSGELLIYPFAVLPHAREGELPLFFVSGRMGLILANGHLWPMKNVLPLPYHSIYRQDEIVARDRVINFLRR
;
A
#
# COMPACT_ATOMS: atom_id res chain seq x y z
N MET A 1 -12.03 -17.76 22.92
CA MET A 1 -10.99 -18.83 22.91
C MET A 1 -11.24 -19.64 21.64
N LEU A 2 -10.31 -19.67 20.70
CA LEU A 2 -10.37 -20.62 19.59
C LEU A 2 -10.40 -22.04 20.17
N PRO A 3 -11.27 -22.94 19.64
CA PRO A 3 -11.16 -24.34 20.00
C PRO A 3 -9.76 -24.79 19.60
N SER A 4 -9.14 -25.58 20.47
CA SER A 4 -7.89 -26.30 20.23
C SER A 4 -7.82 -26.73 18.76
N ALA A 5 -6.69 -26.45 18.11
CA ALA A 5 -6.46 -26.57 16.67
C ALA A 5 -7.27 -27.70 16.01
N ILE A 6 -8.03 -27.38 14.96
CA ILE A 6 -8.69 -28.39 14.10
C ILE A 6 -7.58 -29.33 13.59
N THR A 7 -7.74 -30.62 13.84
CA THR A 7 -6.75 -31.62 13.47
C THR A 7 -7.26 -32.52 12.34
N LYS A 8 -6.36 -33.10 11.58
CA LYS A 8 -6.72 -34.08 10.53
C LYS A 8 -7.58 -35.23 11.09
N LYS A 9 -7.26 -35.72 12.30
CA LYS A 9 -8.05 -36.75 12.97
C LYS A 9 -9.50 -36.34 13.22
N MET A 10 -9.74 -35.10 13.63
CA MET A 10 -11.09 -34.56 13.81
C MET A 10 -11.84 -34.50 12.47
N LEU A 11 -11.19 -34.00 11.42
CA LEU A 11 -11.79 -33.87 10.10
C LEU A 11 -12.17 -35.23 9.49
N LEU A 12 -11.33 -36.25 9.66
CA LEU A 12 -11.62 -37.62 9.29
C LEU A 12 -12.78 -38.19 10.13
N GLY A 13 -12.82 -37.87 11.41
CA GLY A 13 -13.93 -38.27 12.29
C GLY A 13 -15.28 -37.65 11.91
N TRP A 14 -15.29 -36.46 11.29
CA TRP A 14 -16.53 -35.80 10.87
C TRP A 14 -17.16 -36.41 9.62
N GLY A 15 -16.37 -36.74 8.60
CA GLY A 15 -16.87 -37.15 7.30
C GLY A 15 -16.37 -38.46 6.76
N GLY A 16 -15.37 -39.07 7.39
CA GLY A 16 -14.66 -40.26 6.90
C GLY A 16 -13.68 -39.97 5.77
N ASP A 17 -12.95 -41.02 5.36
CA ASP A 17 -11.85 -40.89 4.39
C ASP A 17 -12.32 -40.40 3.01
N ALA A 18 -13.44 -40.87 2.51
CA ALA A 18 -13.94 -40.50 1.18
C ALA A 18 -14.33 -39.03 1.10
N VAL A 19 -15.02 -38.50 2.14
CA VAL A 19 -15.41 -37.09 2.23
C VAL A 19 -14.18 -36.21 2.41
N TYR A 20 -13.23 -36.66 3.23
CA TYR A 20 -11.95 -35.96 3.41
C TYR A 20 -11.16 -35.84 2.10
N ALA A 21 -11.02 -36.91 1.32
CA ALA A 21 -10.33 -36.90 0.05
C ALA A 21 -10.96 -35.94 -0.97
N GLN A 22 -12.31 -35.95 -1.06
CA GLN A 22 -13.03 -34.98 -1.88
C GLN A 22 -12.80 -33.52 -1.43
N ALA A 23 -12.88 -33.27 -0.13
CA ALA A 23 -12.64 -31.96 0.47
C ALA A 23 -11.21 -31.47 0.23
N GLU A 24 -10.22 -32.35 0.36
CA GLU A 24 -8.82 -32.03 0.07
C GLU A 24 -8.61 -31.68 -1.42
N GLY A 25 -9.30 -32.37 -2.32
CA GLY A 25 -9.33 -32.04 -3.75
C GLY A 25 -9.90 -30.63 -4.01
N MET A 26 -10.96 -30.24 -3.29
CA MET A 26 -11.54 -28.89 -3.38
C MET A 26 -10.57 -27.81 -2.90
N VAL A 27 -9.88 -28.04 -1.79
CA VAL A 27 -8.88 -27.11 -1.25
C VAL A 27 -7.70 -26.96 -2.19
N ARG A 28 -7.20 -28.05 -2.77
CA ARG A 28 -6.11 -28.02 -3.78
C ARG A 28 -6.49 -27.23 -5.03
N LYS A 29 -7.74 -27.33 -5.47
CA LYS A 29 -8.28 -26.56 -6.61
C LYS A 29 -8.58 -25.10 -6.27
N GLY A 30 -8.36 -24.65 -5.03
CA GLY A 30 -8.63 -23.27 -4.61
C GLY A 30 -10.10 -22.91 -4.55
N LEU A 31 -11.00 -23.89 -4.43
CA LEU A 31 -12.45 -23.65 -4.43
C LEU A 31 -12.96 -23.02 -3.12
N VAL A 32 -12.22 -23.07 -2.03
CA VAL A 32 -12.57 -22.40 -0.78
C VAL A 32 -12.18 -20.93 -0.88
N LEU A 33 -13.15 -20.07 -1.18
CA LEU A 33 -12.94 -18.62 -1.38
C LEU A 33 -12.78 -17.88 -0.07
N LYS A 34 -13.51 -18.34 0.98
CA LYS A 34 -13.50 -17.70 2.28
C LYS A 34 -13.70 -18.73 3.39
N ALA A 35 -12.98 -18.55 4.49
CA ALA A 35 -13.14 -19.35 5.71
C ALA A 35 -12.85 -18.48 6.93
N ASP A 36 -13.87 -18.14 7.70
CA ASP A 36 -13.82 -17.27 8.87
C ASP A 36 -14.21 -18.04 10.13
N VAL A 37 -13.61 -17.65 11.26
CA VAL A 37 -13.92 -18.18 12.59
C VAL A 37 -14.40 -17.05 13.50
N LYS A 38 -15.57 -17.23 14.12
CA LYS A 38 -16.09 -16.34 15.14
C LYS A 38 -16.55 -17.16 16.35
N GLY A 39 -15.69 -17.25 17.37
CA GLY A 39 -15.92 -18.09 18.54
C GLY A 39 -15.99 -19.57 18.15
N ASP A 40 -17.13 -20.23 18.38
CA ASP A 40 -17.42 -21.63 18.03
C ASP A 40 -17.97 -21.80 16.60
N LEU A 41 -18.29 -20.70 15.94
CA LEU A 41 -18.88 -20.71 14.60
C LEU A 41 -17.81 -20.51 13.54
N ILE A 42 -17.73 -21.45 12.61
CA ILE A 42 -16.95 -21.38 11.39
C ILE A 42 -17.89 -21.16 10.22
N SER A 43 -17.57 -20.22 9.35
CA SER A 43 -18.37 -19.92 8.17
C SER A 43 -17.47 -19.74 6.95
N GLY A 44 -17.96 -20.05 5.78
CA GLY A 44 -17.18 -19.88 4.55
C GLY A 44 -18.00 -19.93 3.29
N VAL A 45 -17.31 -19.58 2.21
CA VAL A 45 -17.83 -19.55 0.85
C VAL A 45 -16.99 -20.48 0.00
N ILE A 46 -17.65 -21.34 -0.76
CA ILE A 46 -17.00 -22.32 -1.64
C ILE A 46 -17.56 -22.16 -3.04
N ALA A 47 -16.68 -22.00 -4.01
CA ALA A 47 -17.04 -21.95 -5.42
C ALA A 47 -17.46 -23.33 -5.93
N ARG A 48 -18.48 -23.34 -6.80
CA ARG A 48 -18.81 -24.51 -7.63
C ARG A 48 -18.23 -24.36 -9.01
N GLU A 49 -18.02 -25.49 -9.70
CA GLU A 49 -17.60 -25.48 -11.11
C GLU A 49 -18.62 -24.77 -12.04
N SER A 50 -19.87 -24.61 -11.58
CA SER A 50 -20.96 -23.90 -12.29
C SER A 50 -21.03 -22.40 -12.02
N ALA A 51 -19.96 -21.75 -11.56
CA ALA A 51 -19.89 -20.32 -11.20
C ALA A 51 -20.88 -19.86 -10.09
N SER A 52 -21.48 -20.80 -9.38
CA SER A 52 -22.31 -20.50 -8.21
C SER A 52 -21.53 -20.70 -6.91
N GLU A 53 -21.90 -19.97 -5.87
CA GLU A 53 -21.25 -20.05 -4.56
C GLU A 53 -22.10 -20.82 -3.55
N ILE A 54 -21.44 -21.56 -2.67
CA ILE A 54 -22.07 -22.25 -1.55
C ILE A 54 -21.64 -21.55 -0.27
N TYR A 55 -22.61 -21.01 0.45
CA TYR A 55 -22.42 -20.50 1.81
C TYR A 55 -22.62 -21.64 2.79
N THR A 56 -21.57 -22.01 3.51
CA THR A 56 -21.63 -23.08 4.50
C THR A 56 -21.17 -22.60 5.87
N LYS A 57 -21.77 -23.20 6.91
CA LYS A 57 -21.44 -22.89 8.30
C LYS A 57 -21.30 -24.20 9.07
N LEU A 58 -20.43 -24.18 10.06
CA LEU A 58 -20.37 -25.26 11.06
C LEU A 58 -20.12 -24.66 12.44
N ARG A 59 -20.72 -25.26 13.45
CA ARG A 59 -20.47 -24.94 14.85
C ARG A 59 -19.76 -26.12 15.50
N LEU A 60 -18.63 -25.82 16.14
CA LEU A 60 -17.86 -26.80 16.88
C LEU A 60 -18.33 -26.81 18.35
N ARG A 61 -18.87 -27.94 18.81
CA ARG A 61 -19.25 -28.11 20.18
C ARG A 61 -18.06 -28.50 21.06
N SER A 62 -18.15 -28.25 22.37
CA SER A 62 -17.11 -28.55 23.35
C SER A 62 -16.73 -30.04 23.44
N ASN A 63 -17.64 -30.94 23.08
CA ASN A 63 -17.40 -32.38 23.02
C ASN A 63 -16.73 -32.84 21.69
N GLY A 64 -16.32 -31.94 20.81
CA GLY A 64 -15.69 -32.23 19.52
C GLY A 64 -16.65 -32.62 18.39
N THR A 65 -17.94 -32.68 18.66
CA THR A 65 -18.98 -32.88 17.63
C THR A 65 -19.25 -31.57 16.90
N ILE A 66 -19.76 -31.67 15.65
CA ILE A 66 -20.11 -30.52 14.85
C ILE A 66 -21.58 -30.47 14.48
N GLU A 67 -22.11 -29.27 14.45
CA GLU A 67 -23.38 -28.97 13.76
C GLU A 67 -23.02 -28.26 12.44
N SER A 68 -23.43 -28.81 11.32
CA SER A 68 -23.14 -28.26 10.01
C SER A 68 -24.41 -27.82 9.30
N LEU A 69 -24.30 -26.67 8.61
CA LEU A 69 -25.34 -26.09 7.77
C LEU A 69 -24.73 -25.81 6.40
N CYS A 70 -25.03 -26.70 5.46
CA CYS A 70 -24.63 -26.54 4.06
C CYS A 70 -25.86 -26.77 3.15
N PRO A 71 -26.13 -25.93 2.15
CA PRO A 71 -27.28 -26.08 1.27
C PRO A 71 -27.14 -27.21 0.25
N CYS A 72 -26.03 -27.97 0.24
CA CYS A 72 -25.85 -29.10 -0.65
C CYS A 72 -26.76 -30.28 -0.29
N SER A 73 -27.05 -31.14 -1.26
CA SER A 73 -27.95 -32.30 -1.11
C SER A 73 -27.51 -33.25 0.00
N THR A 74 -26.22 -33.50 0.15
CA THR A 74 -25.66 -34.39 1.18
C THR A 74 -25.96 -33.90 2.59
N ASN A 75 -25.75 -32.61 2.85
CA ASN A 75 -26.00 -32.06 4.19
C ASN A 75 -27.47 -31.76 4.40
N ARG A 76 -28.18 -31.16 3.42
CA ARG A 76 -29.55 -30.74 3.55
C ARG A 76 -30.53 -31.91 3.63
N ASN A 77 -30.32 -32.93 2.78
CA ASN A 77 -31.29 -34.02 2.66
C ASN A 77 -30.98 -35.23 3.56
N LEU A 78 -29.68 -35.47 3.81
CA LEU A 78 -29.21 -36.64 4.55
C LEU A 78 -28.73 -36.31 5.96
N GLY A 79 -28.57 -35.02 6.29
CA GLY A 79 -28.00 -34.59 7.57
C GLY A 79 -26.53 -34.97 7.77
N LEU A 80 -25.87 -35.45 6.71
CA LEU A 80 -24.47 -35.91 6.78
C LEU A 80 -23.50 -34.76 6.58
N VAL A 81 -22.31 -34.91 7.16
CA VAL A 81 -21.21 -33.96 6.93
C VAL A 81 -20.72 -34.11 5.49
N CYS A 82 -20.76 -33.02 4.74
CA CYS A 82 -20.42 -32.99 3.33
C CYS A 82 -18.96 -32.52 3.08
N PRO A 83 -18.40 -32.76 1.89
CA PRO A 83 -17.07 -32.30 1.53
C PRO A 83 -16.86 -30.78 1.70
N HIS A 84 -17.90 -29.98 1.50
CA HIS A 84 -17.82 -28.52 1.67
C HIS A 84 -17.48 -28.13 3.12
N VAL A 85 -18.13 -28.76 4.10
CA VAL A 85 -17.89 -28.52 5.53
C VAL A 85 -16.46 -28.94 5.90
N VAL A 86 -16.03 -30.10 5.43
CA VAL A 86 -14.67 -30.62 5.71
C VAL A 86 -13.61 -29.75 5.03
N ALA A 87 -13.87 -29.25 3.82
CA ALA A 87 -12.96 -28.33 3.10
C ALA A 87 -12.70 -27.03 3.87
N LEU A 88 -13.73 -26.46 4.54
CA LEU A 88 -13.50 -25.33 5.45
C LEU A 88 -12.55 -25.70 6.60
N GLY A 89 -12.76 -26.85 7.21
CA GLY A 89 -11.91 -27.35 8.29
C GLY A 89 -10.46 -27.57 7.85
N ILE A 90 -10.23 -28.15 6.66
CA ILE A 90 -8.89 -28.32 6.09
C ILE A 90 -8.22 -26.97 5.85
N THR A 91 -8.94 -26.00 5.27
CA THR A 91 -8.42 -24.66 5.01
C THR A 91 -7.96 -23.97 6.30
N LEU A 92 -8.77 -24.06 7.37
CA LEU A 92 -8.41 -23.50 8.67
C LEU A 92 -7.23 -24.24 9.29
N MET A 93 -7.19 -25.57 9.23
CA MET A 93 -6.08 -26.37 9.74
C MET A 93 -4.76 -25.97 9.06
N LEU A 94 -4.78 -25.80 7.71
CA LEU A 94 -3.59 -25.40 6.95
C LEU A 94 -3.17 -23.94 7.29
N ARG A 95 -4.11 -23.05 7.53
CA ARG A 95 -3.81 -21.67 7.95
C ARG A 95 -3.18 -21.64 9.34
N HIS A 96 -3.74 -22.37 10.31
CA HIS A 96 -3.21 -22.42 11.67
C HIS A 96 -1.87 -23.12 11.78
N SER A 97 -1.56 -24.06 10.87
CA SER A 97 -0.25 -24.73 10.85
C SER A 97 0.87 -23.88 10.27
N ASP A 98 0.54 -22.77 9.59
CA ASP A 98 1.49 -21.88 8.94
C ASP A 98 1.15 -20.41 9.28
N PRO A 99 1.88 -19.78 10.23
CA PRO A 99 1.65 -18.40 10.62
C PRO A 99 1.73 -17.39 9.47
N LEU A 100 2.57 -17.64 8.47
CA LEU A 100 2.69 -16.76 7.30
C LEU A 100 1.43 -16.79 6.44
N ARG A 101 0.78 -17.95 6.30
CA ARG A 101 -0.51 -18.07 5.59
C ARG A 101 -1.63 -17.36 6.32
N GLU A 102 -1.64 -17.43 7.65
CA GLU A 102 -2.63 -16.71 8.46
C GLU A 102 -2.44 -15.21 8.36
N GLN A 103 -1.20 -14.72 8.42
CA GLN A 103 -0.90 -13.30 8.22
C GLN A 103 -1.33 -12.83 6.83
N LYS A 104 -0.95 -13.53 5.78
CA LYS A 104 -1.33 -13.20 4.40
C LYS A 104 -2.84 -13.14 4.22
N TYR A 105 -3.57 -14.12 4.74
CA TYR A 105 -5.04 -14.13 4.70
C TYR A 105 -5.63 -12.92 5.44
N ASN A 106 -5.12 -12.60 6.62
CA ASN A 106 -5.59 -11.45 7.39
C ASN A 106 -5.30 -10.12 6.67
N GLU A 107 -4.15 -9.99 6.02
CA GLU A 107 -3.81 -8.82 5.20
C GLU A 107 -4.72 -8.70 3.99
N GLU A 108 -4.95 -9.79 3.26
CA GLU A 108 -5.91 -9.83 2.13
C GLU A 108 -7.32 -9.46 2.56
N GLN A 109 -7.79 -9.98 3.73
CA GLN A 109 -9.10 -9.61 4.27
C GLN A 109 -9.19 -8.14 4.70
N ARG A 110 -8.13 -7.62 5.32
CA ARG A 110 -8.06 -6.18 5.67
C ARG A 110 -8.10 -5.33 4.41
N ARG A 111 -7.31 -5.69 3.40
CA ARG A 111 -7.29 -5.00 2.10
C ARG A 111 -8.65 -5.05 1.41
N ALA A 112 -9.31 -6.21 1.36
CA ALA A 112 -10.65 -6.35 0.78
C ALA A 112 -11.71 -5.53 1.53
N ARG A 113 -11.64 -5.48 2.87
CA ARG A 113 -12.54 -4.64 3.68
C ARG A 113 -12.30 -3.15 3.42
N ARG A 114 -11.03 -2.71 3.39
CA ARG A 114 -10.68 -1.32 3.07
C ARG A 114 -11.21 -0.91 1.70
N LEU A 115 -11.01 -1.74 0.66
CA LEU A 115 -11.55 -1.49 -0.68
C LEU A 115 -13.08 -1.39 -0.68
N ALA A 116 -13.79 -2.30 0.01
CA ALA A 116 -15.24 -2.26 0.10
C ALA A 116 -15.75 -1.05 0.91
N GLU A 117 -15.04 -0.63 1.97
CA GLU A 117 -15.34 0.57 2.74
C GLU A 117 -15.06 1.84 1.94
N VAL A 118 -13.96 1.88 1.18
CA VAL A 118 -13.62 2.98 0.27
C VAL A 118 -14.69 3.12 -0.83
N ASP A 119 -15.10 2.02 -1.47
CA ASP A 119 -16.20 2.05 -2.45
C ASP A 119 -17.52 2.54 -1.84
N ALA A 120 -17.80 2.18 -0.60
CA ALA A 120 -19.00 2.62 0.11
C ALA A 120 -18.94 4.07 0.62
N MET A 121 -17.74 4.57 0.92
CA MET A 121 -17.48 5.90 1.48
C MET A 121 -16.89 6.88 0.47
N SER A 122 -16.48 6.41 -0.73
CA SER A 122 -15.89 7.26 -1.74
C SER A 122 -16.87 8.34 -2.17
N TYR A 123 -16.57 9.59 -1.80
CA TYR A 123 -17.31 10.75 -2.28
C TYR A 123 -16.95 11.09 -3.73
N ILE A 124 -15.85 10.56 -4.23
CA ILE A 124 -15.30 10.87 -5.54
C ILE A 124 -15.63 9.73 -6.49
N GLN A 125 -16.75 9.88 -7.21
CA GLN A 125 -17.09 8.97 -8.28
C GLN A 125 -16.28 9.29 -9.52
N ARG A 126 -15.76 8.25 -10.18
CA ARG A 126 -14.90 8.34 -11.36
C ARG A 126 -15.56 7.65 -12.55
N SER A 127 -15.58 8.32 -13.69
CA SER A 127 -16.10 7.72 -14.93
C SER A 127 -15.54 8.47 -16.13
N ALA A 128 -15.27 7.76 -17.21
CA ALA A 128 -14.87 8.38 -18.48
C ALA A 128 -15.92 9.35 -19.06
N ARG A 129 -17.17 9.31 -18.58
CA ARG A 129 -18.25 10.22 -18.96
C ARG A 129 -18.50 11.32 -17.93
N GLY A 130 -17.66 11.43 -16.90
CA GLY A 130 -17.75 12.44 -15.85
C GLY A 130 -17.33 13.83 -16.34
N VAL A 131 -17.34 14.79 -15.41
CA VAL A 131 -16.83 16.15 -15.64
C VAL A 131 -15.30 16.08 -15.74
N PRO A 132 -14.69 16.59 -16.83
CA PRO A 132 -13.24 16.63 -16.94
C PRO A 132 -12.63 17.42 -15.79
N ALA A 133 -11.69 16.79 -15.07
CA ALA A 133 -11.04 17.41 -13.92
C ALA A 133 -9.55 17.06 -13.89
N ARG A 134 -8.78 17.92 -13.21
CA ARG A 134 -7.36 17.73 -12.93
C ARG A 134 -7.12 17.68 -11.42
N VAL A 135 -6.24 16.82 -10.99
CA VAL A 135 -5.80 16.79 -9.59
C VAL A 135 -4.80 17.91 -9.35
N LEU A 136 -5.04 18.70 -8.30
CA LEU A 136 -4.15 19.76 -7.83
C LEU A 136 -3.65 19.40 -6.43
N LEU A 137 -2.33 19.29 -6.30
CA LEU A 137 -1.64 19.09 -5.04
C LEU A 137 -0.89 20.39 -4.68
N SER A 138 -1.15 20.94 -3.51
CA SER A 138 -0.46 22.13 -3.01
C SER A 138 0.36 21.78 -1.77
N LEU A 139 1.67 22.00 -1.87
CA LEU A 139 2.62 21.83 -0.76
C LEU A 139 2.80 23.17 -0.06
N PRO A 140 2.90 23.21 1.28
CA PRO A 140 3.20 24.43 2.01
C PRO A 140 4.61 24.94 1.65
N GLN A 141 4.87 26.21 1.83
CA GLN A 141 6.19 26.79 1.56
C GLN A 141 7.30 26.13 2.40
N THR A 142 6.95 25.62 3.58
CA THR A 142 7.87 24.96 4.53
C THR A 142 8.07 23.47 4.25
N TRP A 143 7.45 22.90 3.21
CA TRP A 143 7.38 21.44 2.99
C TRP A 143 8.75 20.74 3.01
N THR A 144 9.81 21.42 2.57
CA THR A 144 11.18 20.86 2.56
C THR A 144 11.71 20.67 3.98
N ALA A 145 11.44 21.61 4.88
CA ALA A 145 11.81 21.50 6.28
C ALA A 145 10.91 20.47 7.00
N ASP A 146 9.62 20.50 6.71
CA ASP A 146 8.63 19.59 7.28
C ASP A 146 8.91 18.13 6.88
N PHE A 147 9.39 17.89 5.66
CA PHE A 147 9.84 16.57 5.21
C PHE A 147 10.89 15.96 6.15
N TRP A 148 11.87 16.77 6.54
CA TRP A 148 12.94 16.33 7.45
C TRP A 148 12.50 16.22 8.91
N GLN A 149 11.38 16.82 9.26
CA GLN A 149 10.72 16.60 10.55
C GLN A 149 9.86 15.33 10.55
N GLY A 150 9.66 14.73 9.37
CA GLY A 150 8.99 13.45 9.20
C GLY A 150 7.54 13.52 8.77
N HIS A 151 6.91 14.69 8.73
CA HIS A 151 5.52 14.87 8.36
C HIS A 151 5.32 16.11 7.50
N VAL A 152 4.60 15.98 6.39
CA VAL A 152 4.25 17.08 5.50
C VAL A 152 2.74 17.09 5.30
N THR A 153 2.11 18.25 5.52
CA THR A 153 0.70 18.45 5.20
C THR A 153 0.58 18.98 3.78
N LEU A 154 -0.22 18.30 2.97
CA LEU A 154 -0.50 18.72 1.60
C LEU A 154 -1.99 19.00 1.44
N THR A 155 -2.33 19.95 0.58
CA THR A 155 -3.72 20.29 0.22
C THR A 155 -4.06 19.63 -1.12
N LEU A 156 -5.14 18.82 -1.12
CA LEU A 156 -5.70 18.17 -2.31
C LEU A 156 -6.94 18.92 -2.78
N GLN A 157 -6.94 19.30 -4.05
CA GLN A 157 -8.09 19.92 -4.71
C GLN A 157 -8.26 19.35 -6.12
N PHE A 158 -9.42 19.56 -6.68
CA PHE A 158 -9.73 19.23 -8.08
C PHE A 158 -9.99 20.51 -8.87
N VAL A 159 -9.42 20.60 -10.04
CA VAL A 159 -9.70 21.71 -10.98
C VAL A 159 -10.65 21.18 -12.03
N ALA A 160 -11.91 21.60 -11.96
CA ALA A 160 -12.96 21.25 -12.91
C ALA A 160 -13.65 22.53 -13.41
N GLU A 161 -13.84 22.65 -14.71
CA GLU A 161 -14.47 23.85 -15.34
C GLU A 161 -13.85 25.19 -14.89
N GLY A 162 -12.54 25.21 -14.65
CA GLY A 162 -11.81 26.40 -14.17
C GLY A 162 -12.02 26.75 -12.70
N ARG A 163 -12.73 25.90 -11.94
CA ARG A 163 -12.95 26.08 -10.49
C ARG A 163 -12.14 25.09 -9.69
N ARG A 164 -11.67 25.50 -8.52
CA ARG A 164 -11.04 24.63 -7.53
C ARG A 164 -12.10 24.10 -6.58
N LEU A 165 -12.14 22.79 -6.42
CA LEU A 165 -13.09 22.09 -5.57
C LEU A 165 -12.31 21.22 -4.57
N SER A 166 -12.66 21.30 -3.30
CA SER A 166 -12.14 20.34 -2.32
C SER A 166 -12.83 18.99 -2.46
N PRO A 167 -12.21 17.89 -1.99
CA PRO A 167 -12.86 16.58 -1.96
C PRO A 167 -14.25 16.61 -1.30
N GLU A 168 -14.38 17.37 -0.21
CA GLU A 168 -15.63 17.49 0.56
C GLU A 168 -16.70 18.31 -0.18
N ALA A 169 -16.28 19.24 -1.04
CA ALA A 169 -17.20 20.05 -1.85
C ALA A 169 -17.76 19.29 -3.06
N LEU A 170 -17.17 18.14 -3.42
CA LEU A 170 -17.70 17.28 -4.47
C LEU A 170 -19.00 16.64 -4.00
N SER A 171 -20.10 16.91 -4.71
CA SER A 171 -21.36 16.23 -4.40
C SER A 171 -21.24 14.72 -4.67
N LYS A 172 -21.97 13.91 -3.91
CA LYS A 172 -22.05 12.44 -4.14
C LYS A 172 -22.54 12.07 -5.56
N GLN A 173 -23.12 13.02 -6.28
CA GLN A 173 -23.59 12.84 -7.66
C GLN A 173 -22.58 13.35 -8.69
N CYS A 174 -21.53 14.05 -8.26
CA CYS A 174 -20.48 14.52 -9.15
C CYS A 174 -19.55 13.39 -9.54
N CYS A 175 -19.52 13.05 -10.80
CA CYS A 175 -18.61 12.05 -11.34
C CYS A 175 -17.49 12.75 -12.11
N LEU A 176 -16.25 12.55 -11.73
CA LEU A 176 -15.09 13.16 -12.37
C LEU A 176 -14.52 12.25 -13.47
N ALA A 177 -14.10 12.85 -14.57
CA ALA A 177 -13.28 12.21 -15.59
C ALA A 177 -11.83 12.66 -15.39
N LEU A 178 -11.02 11.78 -14.82
CA LEU A 178 -9.59 11.97 -14.60
C LEU A 178 -8.78 11.25 -15.69
N SER A 179 -7.54 11.68 -15.92
CA SER A 179 -6.61 10.88 -16.70
C SER A 179 -6.25 9.59 -15.96
N PRO A 180 -5.78 8.52 -16.66
CA PRO A 180 -5.39 7.28 -16.01
C PRO A 180 -4.30 7.48 -14.92
N GLU A 181 -3.40 8.44 -15.14
CA GLU A 181 -2.33 8.77 -14.20
C GLU A 181 -2.86 9.51 -12.97
N GLU A 182 -3.82 10.43 -13.16
CA GLU A 182 -4.47 11.14 -12.05
C GLU A 182 -5.40 10.20 -11.26
N ASP A 183 -6.03 9.24 -11.92
CA ASP A 183 -6.82 8.19 -11.26
C ASP A 183 -5.92 7.28 -10.41
N ALA A 184 -4.75 6.89 -10.94
CA ALA A 184 -3.76 6.13 -10.19
C ALA A 184 -3.22 6.92 -8.98
N LEU A 185 -2.98 8.23 -9.13
CA LEU A 185 -2.57 9.11 -8.03
C LEU A 185 -3.64 9.16 -6.94
N LEU A 186 -4.91 9.34 -7.34
CA LEU A 186 -6.00 9.37 -6.38
C LEU A 186 -6.16 8.03 -5.65
N ALA A 187 -5.95 6.90 -6.33
CA ALA A 187 -5.94 5.59 -5.69
C ALA A 187 -4.81 5.43 -4.65
N VAL A 188 -3.62 5.98 -4.92
CA VAL A 188 -2.53 6.02 -3.93
C VAL A 188 -2.87 6.89 -2.72
N LEU A 189 -3.49 8.04 -2.95
CA LEU A 189 -3.96 8.92 -1.86
C LEU A 189 -5.03 8.24 -1.00
N GLU A 190 -5.99 7.56 -1.61
CA GLU A 190 -7.03 6.78 -0.91
C GLU A 190 -6.43 5.62 -0.09
N ASP A 191 -5.42 4.93 -0.62
CA ASP A 191 -4.73 3.84 0.11
C ASP A 191 -3.97 4.37 1.34
N ILE A 192 -3.24 5.48 1.20
CA ILE A 192 -2.48 6.09 2.31
C ILE A 192 -3.43 6.67 3.37
N CYS A 193 -4.50 7.34 2.96
CA CYS A 193 -5.49 7.92 3.86
C CYS A 193 -6.42 6.87 4.51
N GLU A 194 -6.32 5.60 4.11
CA GLU A 194 -7.22 4.51 4.53
C GLU A 194 -8.71 4.82 4.28
N GLY A 195 -9.00 5.66 3.28
CA GLY A 195 -10.34 6.11 2.93
C GLY A 195 -10.32 7.28 1.94
N PRO A 196 -11.47 7.95 1.72
CA PRO A 196 -11.52 9.12 0.87
C PRO A 196 -10.58 10.20 1.41
N PRO A 197 -9.70 10.76 0.59
CA PRO A 197 -8.78 11.79 1.04
C PRO A 197 -9.55 13.08 1.36
N HIS A 198 -9.10 13.78 2.38
CA HIS A 198 -9.59 15.10 2.74
C HIS A 198 -8.82 16.20 1.99
N GLU A 199 -9.35 17.44 2.02
CA GLU A 199 -8.65 18.59 1.44
C GLU A 199 -7.24 18.76 2.04
N CYS A 200 -7.11 18.58 3.36
CA CYS A 200 -5.82 18.64 4.04
C CYS A 200 -5.43 17.25 4.54
N CYS A 201 -4.36 16.69 4.00
CA CYS A 201 -3.83 15.39 4.38
C CYS A 201 -2.39 15.52 4.89
N THR A 202 -2.08 14.88 6.01
CA THR A 202 -0.72 14.84 6.55
C THR A 202 -0.09 13.49 6.23
N PHE A 203 1.07 13.53 5.59
CA PHE A 203 1.81 12.37 5.11
C PHE A 203 3.11 12.21 5.86
N THR A 204 3.56 10.97 6.04
CA THR A 204 4.94 10.71 6.41
C THR A 204 5.87 11.06 5.24
N ALA A 205 7.17 11.23 5.50
CA ALA A 205 8.16 11.46 4.45
C ALA A 205 8.13 10.35 3.37
N ALA A 206 7.92 9.08 3.76
CA ALA A 206 7.82 7.96 2.83
C ALA A 206 6.56 8.04 1.95
N ASP A 207 5.41 8.34 2.56
CA ASP A 207 4.15 8.45 1.84
C ASP A 207 4.15 9.63 0.88
N LEU A 208 4.74 10.77 1.28
CA LEU A 208 4.89 11.92 0.39
C LEU A 208 5.73 11.57 -0.85
N LEU A 209 6.85 10.85 -0.68
CA LEU A 209 7.65 10.40 -1.82
C LEU A 209 6.87 9.47 -2.74
N ASN A 210 6.04 8.56 -2.20
CA ASN A 210 5.15 7.70 -2.97
C ASN A 210 4.13 8.52 -3.78
N VAL A 211 3.49 9.50 -3.16
CA VAL A 211 2.52 10.40 -3.81
C VAL A 211 3.19 11.18 -4.95
N LEU A 212 4.32 11.83 -4.67
CA LEU A 212 5.03 12.65 -5.66
C LEU A 212 5.58 11.81 -6.83
N ALA A 213 6.01 10.56 -6.60
CA ALA A 213 6.48 9.67 -7.65
C ALA A 213 5.41 9.34 -8.71
N VAL A 214 4.13 9.32 -8.32
CA VAL A 214 3.01 9.04 -9.25
C VAL A 214 2.30 10.32 -9.74
N ALA A 215 2.70 11.50 -9.24
CA ALA A 215 2.04 12.77 -9.53
C ALA A 215 2.48 13.44 -10.85
N ALA A 216 3.19 12.74 -11.75
CA ALA A 216 3.79 13.32 -12.96
C ALA A 216 2.81 14.05 -13.90
N ARG A 217 1.52 13.74 -13.84
CA ARG A 217 0.46 14.38 -14.64
C ARG A 217 -0.46 15.31 -13.84
N ALA A 218 -0.41 15.24 -12.51
CA ALA A 218 -1.13 16.16 -11.65
C ALA A 218 -0.54 17.57 -11.71
N ILE A 219 -1.32 18.54 -11.28
CA ILE A 219 -0.82 19.89 -11.05
C ILE A 219 -0.24 19.90 -9.65
N VAL A 220 1.08 19.99 -9.53
CA VAL A 220 1.75 20.14 -8.24
C VAL A 220 2.28 21.56 -8.11
N GLN A 221 2.01 22.21 -7.00
CA GLN A 221 2.50 23.57 -6.73
C GLN A 221 3.00 23.70 -5.30
N VAL A 222 3.90 24.63 -5.08
CA VAL A 222 4.31 25.08 -3.75
C VAL A 222 3.68 26.45 -3.48
N GLU A 223 3.02 26.59 -2.35
CA GLU A 223 2.37 27.83 -1.95
C GLU A 223 3.37 29.00 -1.97
N GLY A 224 2.99 30.11 -2.61
CA GLY A 224 3.82 31.29 -2.72
C GLY A 224 5.04 31.19 -3.66
N THR A 225 5.39 29.99 -4.16
CA THR A 225 6.57 29.79 -5.03
C THR A 225 6.16 29.50 -6.47
N GLY A 226 5.11 28.69 -6.67
CA GLY A 226 4.60 28.37 -8.00
C GLY A 226 4.60 26.86 -8.32
N PRO A 227 4.52 26.49 -9.61
CA PRO A 227 4.42 25.09 -10.00
C PRO A 227 5.72 24.32 -9.74
N LEU A 228 5.55 23.06 -9.33
CA LEU A 228 6.59 22.06 -9.19
C LEU A 228 6.43 21.03 -10.31
N LEU A 229 7.43 20.90 -11.16
CA LEU A 229 7.40 19.99 -12.31
C LEU A 229 7.95 18.62 -11.89
N ILE A 230 7.10 17.61 -11.94
CA ILE A 230 7.48 16.24 -11.63
C ILE A 230 8.00 15.56 -12.89
N GLU A 231 9.27 15.19 -12.86
CA GLU A 231 9.95 14.53 -13.98
C GLU A 231 9.80 13.01 -13.86
N SER A 232 9.67 12.34 -15.02
CA SER A 232 9.51 10.89 -15.04
C SER A 232 10.85 10.12 -15.20
N VAL A 233 11.92 10.81 -15.59
CA VAL A 233 13.22 10.20 -15.86
C VAL A 233 14.05 10.14 -14.57
N PRO A 234 14.39 8.94 -14.05
CA PRO A 234 15.22 8.84 -12.86
C PRO A 234 16.66 9.30 -13.11
N MET A 235 17.17 10.14 -12.22
CA MET A 235 18.52 10.67 -12.28
C MET A 235 19.48 9.87 -11.41
N PRO A 236 20.68 9.53 -11.95
CA PRO A 236 21.72 8.90 -11.15
C PRO A 236 22.31 9.90 -10.14
N VAL A 237 22.46 9.44 -8.91
CA VAL A 237 23.14 10.19 -7.85
C VAL A 237 24.46 9.50 -7.54
N THR A 238 25.52 10.29 -7.50
CA THR A 238 26.86 9.85 -7.11
C THR A 238 27.31 10.62 -5.87
N LEU A 239 28.29 10.11 -5.16
CA LEU A 239 28.96 10.87 -4.11
C LEU A 239 30.19 11.55 -4.71
N ARG A 240 30.34 12.82 -4.44
CA ARG A 240 31.59 13.55 -4.63
C ARG A 240 32.36 13.63 -3.32
N VAL A 241 33.66 13.59 -3.47
CA VAL A 241 34.59 13.71 -2.36
C VAL A 241 35.60 14.78 -2.75
N ASP A 242 35.58 15.89 -2.07
CA ASP A 242 36.51 16.98 -2.26
C ASP A 242 37.42 17.07 -1.04
N LEU A 243 38.70 17.37 -1.28
CA LEU A 243 39.67 17.61 -0.21
C LEU A 243 39.82 19.11 -0.04
N ASP A 244 39.55 19.62 1.13
CA ASP A 244 39.92 20.99 1.46
C ASP A 244 41.43 21.09 1.64
N PRO A 245 42.14 21.84 0.76
CA PRO A 245 43.58 21.94 0.80
C PRO A 245 44.12 22.63 2.05
N ASP A 246 43.32 23.50 2.68
CA ASP A 246 43.76 24.30 3.83
C ASP A 246 43.59 23.53 5.15
N SER A 247 42.44 22.90 5.35
CA SER A 247 42.17 22.11 6.55
C SER A 247 42.61 20.65 6.46
N GLY A 248 42.70 20.11 5.23
CA GLY A 248 42.95 18.69 4.97
C GLY A 248 41.80 17.80 5.31
N GLU A 249 40.60 18.34 5.39
CA GLU A 249 39.36 17.62 5.60
C GLU A 249 38.76 17.12 4.29
N LEU A 250 38.05 15.97 4.33
CA LEU A 250 37.27 15.50 3.20
C LEU A 250 35.80 15.95 3.37
N LEU A 251 35.31 16.62 2.33
CA LEU A 251 33.89 16.94 2.20
C LEU A 251 33.24 15.92 1.28
N ILE A 252 32.22 15.22 1.79
CA ILE A 252 31.48 14.19 1.05
C ILE A 252 30.04 14.68 0.89
N TYR A 253 29.59 14.77 -0.35
CA TYR A 253 28.24 15.25 -0.65
C TYR A 253 27.61 14.51 -1.84
N PRO A 254 26.27 14.43 -1.90
CA PRO A 254 25.56 13.86 -3.04
C PRO A 254 25.64 14.81 -4.24
N PHE A 255 25.79 14.23 -5.42
CA PHE A 255 25.89 14.96 -6.66
C PHE A 255 25.05 14.30 -7.76
N ALA A 256 24.32 15.12 -8.52
CA ALA A 256 23.58 14.72 -9.70
C ALA A 256 23.78 15.74 -10.82
N VAL A 257 23.90 15.27 -12.06
CA VAL A 257 23.87 16.13 -13.26
C VAL A 257 22.43 16.27 -13.70
N LEU A 258 21.86 17.44 -13.53
CA LEU A 258 20.46 17.72 -13.80
C LEU A 258 20.30 18.55 -15.08
N PRO A 259 19.35 18.22 -15.97
CA PRO A 259 19.17 18.89 -17.27
C PRO A 259 18.85 20.38 -17.20
N HIS A 260 18.23 20.83 -16.11
CA HIS A 260 17.71 22.19 -15.97
C HIS A 260 18.26 22.92 -14.73
N ALA A 261 19.32 22.37 -14.09
CA ALA A 261 19.94 23.04 -12.97
C ALA A 261 20.62 24.35 -13.42
N ARG A 262 20.43 25.41 -12.66
CA ARG A 262 21.14 26.66 -12.88
C ARG A 262 22.56 26.52 -12.35
N GLU A 263 23.50 27.22 -13.03
CA GLU A 263 24.88 27.26 -12.54
C GLU A 263 24.94 27.88 -11.13
N GLY A 264 25.52 27.13 -10.18
CA GLY A 264 25.60 27.54 -8.77
C GLY A 264 24.43 27.17 -7.88
N GLU A 265 23.35 26.56 -8.43
CA GLU A 265 22.26 26.06 -7.62
C GLU A 265 22.58 24.66 -7.07
N LEU A 266 22.53 24.51 -5.76
CA LEU A 266 22.70 23.21 -5.10
C LEU A 266 21.36 22.46 -5.07
N PRO A 267 21.28 21.23 -5.63
CA PRO A 267 20.08 20.42 -5.56
C PRO A 267 19.82 19.97 -4.13
N LEU A 268 18.52 19.89 -3.77
CA LEU A 268 18.08 19.30 -2.53
C LEU A 268 17.70 17.83 -2.76
N PHE A 269 18.12 16.98 -1.86
CA PHE A 269 17.87 15.54 -1.94
C PHE A 269 16.91 15.13 -0.83
N PHE A 270 15.85 14.43 -1.17
CA PHE A 270 14.83 13.92 -0.25
C PHE A 270 14.84 12.40 -0.31
N VAL A 271 15.07 11.74 0.81
CA VAL A 271 15.21 10.27 0.85
C VAL A 271 14.43 9.70 2.02
N SER A 272 13.69 8.64 1.75
CA SER A 272 13.05 7.81 2.77
C SER A 272 13.04 6.34 2.32
N GLY A 273 13.63 5.45 3.09
CA GLY A 273 13.75 4.04 2.75
C GLY A 273 14.58 3.82 1.49
N ARG A 274 13.97 3.31 0.43
CA ARG A 274 14.61 3.06 -0.87
C ARG A 274 14.20 4.06 -1.95
N MET A 275 13.42 5.04 -1.58
CA MET A 275 12.94 6.06 -2.49
C MET A 275 13.67 7.37 -2.27
N GLY A 276 13.87 8.12 -3.34
CA GLY A 276 14.48 9.43 -3.27
C GLY A 276 14.07 10.32 -4.42
N LEU A 277 14.03 11.62 -4.15
CA LEU A 277 13.74 12.68 -5.12
C LEU A 277 14.82 13.75 -5.03
N ILE A 278 15.07 14.43 -6.15
CA ILE A 278 16.01 15.55 -6.27
C ILE A 278 15.22 16.77 -6.68
N LEU A 279 15.30 17.83 -5.92
CA LEU A 279 14.69 19.13 -6.23
C LEU A 279 15.74 20.14 -6.67
N ALA A 280 15.58 20.70 -7.86
CA ALA A 280 16.33 21.84 -8.32
C ALA A 280 15.49 22.67 -9.30
N ASN A 281 15.57 23.99 -9.23
CA ASN A 281 14.94 24.94 -10.15
C ASN A 281 13.43 24.66 -10.40
N GLY A 282 12.68 24.26 -9.37
CA GLY A 282 11.26 23.94 -9.50
C GLY A 282 10.96 22.60 -10.20
N HIS A 283 11.96 21.79 -10.48
CA HIS A 283 11.83 20.44 -11.00
C HIS A 283 12.14 19.41 -9.93
N LEU A 284 11.41 18.31 -9.94
CA LEU A 284 11.56 17.18 -9.02
C LEU A 284 11.80 15.90 -9.81
N TRP A 285 12.98 15.30 -9.70
CA TRP A 285 13.39 14.07 -10.38
C TRP A 285 13.40 12.89 -9.42
N PRO A 286 12.94 11.71 -9.85
CA PRO A 286 13.20 10.48 -9.11
C PRO A 286 14.71 10.18 -9.08
N MET A 287 15.19 9.65 -7.97
CA MET A 287 16.56 9.13 -7.87
C MET A 287 16.61 7.71 -8.43
N LYS A 288 17.58 7.44 -9.30
CA LYS A 288 17.81 6.10 -9.84
C LYS A 288 18.35 5.13 -8.78
N ASN A 289 19.15 5.65 -7.87
CA ASN A 289 19.80 4.90 -6.79
C ASN A 289 19.80 5.72 -5.51
N VAL A 290 19.52 5.05 -4.41
CA VAL A 290 19.53 5.62 -3.06
C VAL A 290 20.51 4.80 -2.23
N LEU A 291 21.35 5.49 -1.46
CA LEU A 291 22.27 4.84 -0.54
C LEU A 291 21.50 4.03 0.53
N PRO A 292 22.11 3.00 1.13
CA PRO A 292 21.52 2.31 2.26
C PRO A 292 21.24 3.25 3.45
N LEU A 293 20.25 2.90 4.27
CA LEU A 293 19.78 3.68 5.43
C LEU A 293 20.88 4.31 6.31
N PRO A 294 21.99 3.62 6.65
CA PRO A 294 23.02 4.21 7.50
C PRO A 294 23.68 5.48 6.92
N TYR A 295 23.56 5.71 5.60
CA TYR A 295 24.19 6.83 4.90
C TYR A 295 23.19 7.93 4.50
N HIS A 296 21.94 7.87 4.93
CA HIS A 296 20.92 8.86 4.54
C HIS A 296 21.20 10.26 5.08
N SER A 297 22.00 10.38 6.13
CA SER A 297 22.43 11.68 6.67
C SER A 297 23.17 12.54 5.65
N ILE A 298 23.89 11.92 4.72
CA ILE A 298 24.63 12.61 3.63
C ILE A 298 23.69 13.41 2.71
N TYR A 299 22.44 12.96 2.53
CA TYR A 299 21.45 13.66 1.72
C TYR A 299 20.87 14.90 2.40
N ARG A 300 20.97 14.97 3.72
CA ARG A 300 20.46 16.09 4.51
C ARG A 300 21.50 17.18 4.69
N GLN A 301 22.75 16.79 4.84
CA GLN A 301 23.89 17.68 5.00
C GLN A 301 25.16 16.98 4.56
N ASP A 302 26.13 17.75 4.11
CA ASP A 302 27.44 17.24 3.73
C ASP A 302 28.13 16.56 4.92
N GLU A 303 28.76 15.44 4.69
CA GLU A 303 29.57 14.75 5.70
C GLU A 303 31.01 15.24 5.61
N ILE A 304 31.51 15.77 6.72
CA ILE A 304 32.90 16.24 6.87
C ILE A 304 33.68 15.16 7.63
N VAL A 305 34.70 14.62 6.97
CA VAL A 305 35.62 13.67 7.59
C VAL A 305 36.89 14.41 8.02
N ALA A 306 37.05 14.54 9.33
CA ALA A 306 38.19 15.23 9.91
C ALA A 306 39.52 14.60 9.45
N ARG A 307 40.55 15.42 9.29
CA ARG A 307 41.87 15.05 8.72
C ARG A 307 42.49 13.81 9.34
N ASP A 308 42.38 13.64 10.63
CA ASP A 308 42.93 12.50 11.39
C ASP A 308 42.22 11.18 11.09
N ARG A 309 41.01 11.21 10.53
CA ARG A 309 40.16 10.04 10.19
C ARG A 309 40.16 9.71 8.71
N VAL A 310 40.66 10.56 7.84
CA VAL A 310 40.63 10.38 6.38
C VAL A 310 41.21 9.06 5.95
N ILE A 311 42.37 8.67 6.48
CA ILE A 311 43.04 7.39 6.11
C ILE A 311 42.18 6.18 6.48
N ASN A 312 41.52 6.23 7.63
CA ASN A 312 40.64 5.15 8.09
C ASN A 312 39.33 5.11 7.30
N PHE A 313 38.83 6.25 6.87
CA PHE A 313 37.67 6.35 6.01
C PHE A 313 37.90 5.76 4.62
N LEU A 314 39.05 6.10 3.99
CA LEU A 314 39.40 5.60 2.66
C LEU A 314 39.75 4.09 2.61
N ARG A 315 39.98 3.45 3.75
CA ARG A 315 40.24 2.01 3.86
C ARG A 315 38.98 1.15 4.04
N ARG A 316 37.82 1.74 4.24
CA ARG A 316 36.51 1.07 4.37
C ARG A 316 35.79 1.01 3.03
#